data_f50d6aa3f058f1e6cc16fae082f37cfd
#
_entry.id   f50d6aa3f058f1e6cc16fae082f37cfd
#
_cell.length_a   1.000
_cell.length_b   1.000
_cell.length_c   1.000
_cell.angle_alpha   90.00
_cell.angle_beta   90.00
_cell.angle_gamma   90.00
#
_symmetry.space_group_name_H-M   'P 1'
#
loop_
_entity.id
_entity.type
_entity.pdbx_description
1 polymer ?
#
loop_
_entity_poly.entity_id
_entity_poly.type
_entity_poly.pdbx_seq_one_letter_code
_entity_poly.pdbx_strand_id
1 'polypeptide(L)'
;MKKRRGRLLSIALTLGLTAVPLAAFAEGGQPSTAAETPAVQTATAAEAVAELGILKGDGKGVTEAYLEQTTTRLQAAILMLRLLGKEQEALGFQGTASFADADKAGKASRPILAYLKSNPEFGWGGTGTGKFEPTAPVTAQQLYKVMLESLGYRSGTDFAYNDTLSFAADQGLFRASGAAPFTNRDLAVALTETLRATPKGASGILLHDLVEKKVVSADHAKLLDGQRIDISQTAAGDSYLTDGKGMALYLFTNDMADLSACQGACLTNWPAFYSDNLVIPYGMNAEDFGVSIRSDGAKQLTYKGWPLYTFLKDTKAGDANGEGANNVWFLIKQPFYTIGLGTNAEIGHYLVDSDGVSLYYFDKDPKGASVCEGDCLVKWPVFHADRTVVPKGLKAEDFGEITRADGTKQTTFKGYPLYYFFQDAKRGDLKGQSVGEVWFAVNPETFSGTTTGKSTPAPVADKVTIEMKGYQFSQAELTVKAGTTIEFINMDDDKHNAVAVDGSFETELLNKGQSATIKLDKPGVYDYYCAPHKSHMKGRIIVE
;
A
#
# COMPACT_ATOMS: atom_id res chain seq x y z
N MET A 1 -66.90 13.76 7.37
CA MET A 1 -67.92 12.70 7.58
C MET A 1 -67.35 11.34 7.28
N LYS A 2 -67.57 10.42 8.19
CA LYS A 2 -67.46 8.96 8.20
C LYS A 2 -66.09 8.30 8.04
N LYS A 3 -65.57 7.85 9.20
CA LYS A 3 -64.68 6.73 9.47
C LYS A 3 -65.20 5.43 8.88
N ARG A 4 -64.33 4.51 8.41
CA ARG A 4 -64.57 3.07 8.60
C ARG A 4 -63.23 2.37 8.91
N ARG A 5 -63.23 1.73 10.09
CA ARG A 5 -62.29 0.72 10.58
C ARG A 5 -62.63 -0.62 9.93
N GLY A 6 -61.67 -1.46 9.64
CA GLY A 6 -61.84 -2.84 9.24
C GLY A 6 -60.77 -3.73 9.87
N ARG A 7 -61.24 -4.74 10.54
CA ARG A 7 -60.68 -5.63 11.55
C ARG A 7 -59.70 -6.66 11.00
N LEU A 8 -58.76 -7.06 11.89
CA LEU A 8 -57.96 -8.29 11.88
C LEU A 8 -58.84 -9.56 11.72
N LEU A 9 -58.27 -10.55 11.02
CA LEU A 9 -58.68 -11.94 11.19
C LEU A 9 -57.42 -12.81 11.30
N SER A 10 -57.23 -13.33 12.53
CA SER A 10 -56.25 -14.40 12.85
C SER A 10 -56.90 -15.73 12.47
N ILE A 11 -56.14 -16.59 11.76
CA ILE A 11 -56.50 -18.00 11.65
C ILE A 11 -55.33 -18.79 12.21
N ALA A 12 -55.57 -19.41 13.35
CA ALA A 12 -54.74 -20.46 13.92
C ALA A 12 -55.13 -21.80 13.27
N LEU A 13 -54.14 -22.55 12.82
CA LEU A 13 -54.32 -23.96 12.43
C LEU A 13 -53.34 -24.82 13.21
N THR A 14 -53.90 -25.56 14.16
CA THR A 14 -53.25 -26.65 14.91
C THR A 14 -53.38 -27.97 14.16
N LEU A 15 -52.26 -28.69 13.98
CA LEU A 15 -52.25 -30.16 13.83
C LEU A 15 -50.82 -30.61 14.20
N GLY A 16 -50.62 -31.35 15.28
CA GLY A 16 -50.74 -32.79 15.27
C GLY A 16 -49.30 -33.37 15.42
N LEU A 17 -48.88 -33.62 16.68
CA LEU A 17 -47.64 -34.36 17.01
C LEU A 17 -47.72 -35.81 16.54
N THR A 18 -46.66 -36.30 15.88
CA THR A 18 -46.21 -37.70 16.02
C THR A 18 -44.71 -37.68 16.31
N ALA A 19 -44.37 -38.16 17.51
CA ALA A 19 -42.99 -38.32 17.98
C ALA A 19 -42.40 -39.61 17.39
N VAL A 20 -41.20 -39.48 16.80
CA VAL A 20 -40.29 -40.63 16.54
C VAL A 20 -38.97 -40.29 17.28
N PRO A 21 -38.44 -41.20 18.11
CA PRO A 21 -37.19 -40.92 18.82
C PRO A 21 -36.01 -41.17 17.87
N LEU A 22 -35.22 -40.16 17.61
CA LEU A 22 -33.90 -40.30 16.99
C LEU A 22 -32.81 -40.21 18.06
N ALA A 23 -31.96 -41.23 18.02
CA ALA A 23 -30.86 -41.40 18.91
C ALA A 23 -29.87 -40.21 18.88
N ALA A 24 -29.37 -39.87 20.04
CA ALA A 24 -28.34 -38.92 20.26
C ALA A 24 -27.01 -39.33 19.60
N PHE A 25 -26.50 -38.49 18.70
CA PHE A 25 -25.08 -38.34 18.46
C PHE A 25 -24.69 -36.95 18.94
N ALA A 26 -24.06 -36.90 20.09
CA ALA A 26 -23.35 -35.74 20.58
C ALA A 26 -22.00 -35.70 19.86
N GLU A 27 -21.80 -34.68 19.03
CA GLU A 27 -20.49 -34.10 18.80
C GLU A 27 -20.68 -32.60 18.59
N GLY A 28 -20.42 -31.88 19.67
CA GLY A 28 -20.36 -30.42 19.68
C GLY A 28 -19.10 -29.95 18.98
N GLY A 29 -19.18 -29.70 17.68
CA GLY A 29 -18.29 -28.78 16.99
C GLY A 29 -18.94 -27.40 17.03
N GLN A 30 -18.49 -26.50 17.91
CA GLN A 30 -18.74 -25.08 17.72
C GLN A 30 -18.16 -24.68 16.35
N PRO A 31 -18.90 -23.92 15.52
CA PRO A 31 -18.28 -23.32 14.37
C PRO A 31 -17.14 -22.42 14.90
N SER A 32 -15.92 -22.73 14.50
CA SER A 32 -14.78 -21.85 14.63
C SER A 32 -15.22 -20.50 14.08
N THR A 33 -15.35 -19.52 14.95
CA THR A 33 -15.40 -18.12 14.52
C THR A 33 -14.13 -17.90 13.73
N ALA A 34 -14.27 -17.73 12.41
CA ALA A 34 -13.18 -17.24 11.58
C ALA A 34 -12.66 -15.99 12.29
N ALA A 35 -11.40 -15.97 12.66
CA ALA A 35 -10.78 -14.81 13.25
C ALA A 35 -10.99 -13.67 12.25
N GLU A 36 -11.70 -12.61 12.66
CA GLU A 36 -11.87 -11.44 11.83
C GLU A 36 -10.47 -10.94 11.46
N THR A 37 -10.22 -10.83 10.17
CA THR A 37 -8.97 -10.25 9.67
C THR A 37 -8.91 -8.82 10.23
N PRO A 38 -7.85 -8.43 10.95
CA PRO A 38 -7.77 -7.11 11.52
C PRO A 38 -7.85 -6.07 10.38
N ALA A 39 -8.83 -5.17 10.47
CA ALA A 39 -8.99 -4.09 9.51
C ALA A 39 -8.12 -2.89 9.91
N VAL A 40 -7.52 -2.23 8.91
CA VAL A 40 -6.91 -0.91 9.10
C VAL A 40 -7.99 0.16 8.95
N GLN A 41 -8.00 1.13 9.85
CA GLN A 41 -8.89 2.28 9.71
C GLN A 41 -8.26 3.29 8.75
N THR A 42 -8.90 3.54 7.62
CA THR A 42 -8.42 4.48 6.59
C THR A 42 -9.31 5.72 6.52
N ALA A 43 -8.72 6.88 6.26
CA ALA A 43 -9.43 8.12 5.98
C ALA A 43 -8.61 9.01 5.03
N THR A 44 -9.28 9.81 4.22
CA THR A 44 -8.65 10.94 3.51
C THR A 44 -8.32 12.07 4.48
N ALA A 45 -7.48 13.01 4.07
CA ALA A 45 -7.21 14.22 4.86
C ALA A 45 -8.50 14.99 5.20
N ALA A 46 -9.45 15.06 4.25
CA ALA A 46 -10.72 15.75 4.45
C ALA A 46 -11.61 15.07 5.49
N GLU A 47 -11.71 13.74 5.42
CA GLU A 47 -12.46 12.94 6.42
C GLU A 47 -11.82 13.05 7.80
N ALA A 48 -10.48 12.95 7.88
CA ALA A 48 -9.78 13.05 9.15
C ALA A 48 -9.99 14.41 9.85
N VAL A 49 -9.89 15.54 9.13
CA VAL A 49 -10.14 16.87 9.73
C VAL A 49 -11.62 17.16 9.94
N ALA A 50 -12.53 16.48 9.22
CA ALA A 50 -13.96 16.52 9.48
C ALA A 50 -14.32 15.79 10.77
N GLU A 51 -13.74 14.61 10.99
CA GLU A 51 -13.92 13.82 12.23
C GLU A 51 -13.45 14.60 13.46
N LEU A 52 -12.38 15.38 13.34
CA LEU A 52 -11.92 16.31 14.38
C LEU A 52 -12.89 17.49 14.62
N GLY A 53 -13.96 17.65 13.83
CA GLY A 53 -14.89 18.78 13.90
C GLY A 53 -14.30 20.11 13.40
N ILE A 54 -13.11 20.09 12.77
CA ILE A 54 -12.44 21.27 12.20
C ILE A 54 -13.10 21.64 10.86
N LEU A 55 -13.25 20.69 9.94
CA LEU A 55 -13.92 20.89 8.66
C LEU A 55 -15.40 20.50 8.78
N LYS A 56 -16.33 21.44 8.58
CA LYS A 56 -17.78 21.19 8.76
C LYS A 56 -18.59 21.19 7.45
N GLY A 57 -17.95 21.57 6.32
CA GLY A 57 -18.65 21.71 5.04
C GLY A 57 -19.54 22.94 4.94
N ASP A 58 -20.51 22.88 4.03
CA ASP A 58 -21.41 24.00 3.64
C ASP A 58 -22.87 23.81 4.08
N GLY A 59 -23.09 23.06 5.16
CA GLY A 59 -24.44 22.72 5.66
C GLY A 59 -25.01 21.42 5.09
N LYS A 60 -24.42 20.86 4.03
CA LYS A 60 -24.67 19.50 3.53
C LYS A 60 -23.57 18.51 3.96
N GLY A 61 -22.63 18.97 4.77
CA GLY A 61 -21.46 18.23 5.16
C GLY A 61 -20.25 18.46 4.23
N VAL A 62 -19.21 17.63 4.40
CA VAL A 62 -17.99 17.66 3.59
C VAL A 62 -18.22 16.78 2.36
N THR A 63 -18.81 17.39 1.32
CA THR A 63 -19.11 16.73 0.04
C THR A 63 -18.00 16.97 -0.97
N GLU A 64 -17.92 16.14 -2.04
CA GLU A 64 -16.99 16.37 -3.15
C GLU A 64 -17.15 17.78 -3.75
N ALA A 65 -18.39 18.21 -3.98
CA ALA A 65 -18.68 19.54 -4.49
C ALA A 65 -18.18 20.67 -3.56
N TYR A 66 -18.19 20.46 -2.24
CA TYR A 66 -17.58 21.37 -1.28
C TYR A 66 -16.05 21.34 -1.35
N LEU A 67 -15.44 20.16 -1.48
CA LEU A 67 -13.99 20.00 -1.51
C LEU A 67 -13.36 20.64 -2.76
N GLU A 68 -14.05 20.66 -3.89
CA GLU A 68 -13.60 21.29 -5.14
C GLU A 68 -13.73 22.82 -5.15
N GLN A 69 -14.45 23.41 -4.20
CA GLN A 69 -14.58 24.87 -4.13
C GLN A 69 -13.25 25.52 -3.72
N THR A 70 -12.96 26.66 -4.35
CA THR A 70 -11.83 27.52 -3.96
C THR A 70 -12.05 28.06 -2.55
N THR A 71 -11.06 27.88 -1.68
CA THR A 71 -11.08 28.37 -0.31
C THR A 71 -10.94 29.89 -0.28
N THR A 72 -11.87 30.57 0.41
CA THR A 72 -11.73 32.02 0.65
C THR A 72 -10.86 32.31 1.87
N ARG A 73 -10.29 33.52 1.95
CA ARG A 73 -9.50 33.96 3.10
C ARG A 73 -10.28 33.89 4.41
N LEU A 74 -11.57 34.24 4.40
CA LEU A 74 -12.42 34.14 5.59
C LEU A 74 -12.65 32.68 6.01
N GLN A 75 -12.92 31.79 5.06
CA GLN A 75 -13.06 30.36 5.37
C GLN A 75 -11.79 29.79 6.00
N ALA A 76 -10.62 30.09 5.39
CA ALA A 76 -9.34 29.65 5.91
C ALA A 76 -9.10 30.19 7.35
N ALA A 77 -9.40 31.46 7.59
CA ALA A 77 -9.25 32.07 8.92
C ALA A 77 -10.17 31.42 9.96
N ILE A 78 -11.45 31.13 9.63
CA ILE A 78 -12.38 30.45 10.53
C ILE A 78 -11.86 29.04 10.88
N LEU A 79 -11.38 28.31 9.89
CA LEU A 79 -10.88 26.95 10.11
C LEU A 79 -9.60 26.94 10.97
N MET A 80 -8.71 27.92 10.80
CA MET A 80 -7.54 28.09 11.66
C MET A 80 -7.94 28.45 13.10
N LEU A 81 -8.91 29.34 13.30
CA LEU A 81 -9.42 29.65 14.65
C LEU A 81 -10.10 28.43 15.30
N ARG A 82 -10.79 27.62 14.51
CA ARG A 82 -11.41 26.38 14.98
C ARG A 82 -10.37 25.36 15.39
N LEU A 83 -9.33 25.17 14.56
CA LEU A 83 -8.18 24.33 14.88
C LEU A 83 -7.51 24.73 16.18
N LEU A 84 -7.38 26.04 16.44
CA LEU A 84 -6.77 26.56 17.67
C LEU A 84 -7.76 26.63 18.87
N GLY A 85 -9.00 26.17 18.72
CA GLY A 85 -10.04 26.25 19.76
C GLY A 85 -10.54 27.67 20.05
N LYS A 86 -10.34 28.61 19.12
CA LYS A 86 -10.63 30.04 19.28
C LYS A 86 -11.90 30.50 18.54
N GLU A 87 -12.59 29.62 17.82
CA GLU A 87 -13.77 29.97 17.01
C GLU A 87 -14.88 30.63 17.86
N GLN A 88 -15.21 30.04 19.02
CA GLN A 88 -16.29 30.57 19.87
C GLN A 88 -15.92 31.90 20.53
N GLU A 89 -14.67 32.07 20.94
CA GLU A 89 -14.15 33.32 21.47
C GLU A 89 -14.23 34.44 20.41
N ALA A 90 -13.83 34.11 19.17
CA ALA A 90 -13.90 35.05 18.04
C ALA A 90 -15.34 35.40 17.63
N LEU A 91 -16.28 34.44 17.66
CA LEU A 91 -17.69 34.69 17.40
C LEU A 91 -18.38 35.59 18.46
N GLY A 92 -17.95 35.46 19.73
CA GLY A 92 -18.44 36.26 20.85
C GLY A 92 -17.72 37.61 21.04
N PHE A 93 -16.74 37.92 20.19
CA PHE A 93 -15.92 39.11 20.39
C PHE A 93 -16.67 40.42 20.17
N GLN A 94 -16.56 41.34 21.15
CA GLN A 94 -17.28 42.63 21.19
C GLN A 94 -16.43 43.86 20.83
N GLY A 95 -15.17 43.63 20.40
CA GLY A 95 -14.27 44.73 20.01
C GLY A 95 -14.76 45.45 18.72
N THR A 96 -14.55 46.75 18.66
CA THR A 96 -15.00 47.60 17.54
C THR A 96 -13.95 47.78 16.43
N ALA A 97 -12.68 47.54 16.75
CA ALA A 97 -11.61 47.63 15.73
C ALA A 97 -11.75 46.47 14.73
N SER A 98 -11.85 46.81 13.43
CA SER A 98 -11.97 45.81 12.39
C SER A 98 -11.29 46.27 11.07
N PHE A 99 -11.35 45.43 10.05
CA PHE A 99 -10.87 45.77 8.71
C PHE A 99 -11.86 46.66 7.98
N ALA A 100 -11.36 47.50 7.06
CA ALA A 100 -12.17 48.48 6.32
C ALA A 100 -13.29 47.84 5.46
N ASP A 101 -13.14 46.57 5.10
CA ASP A 101 -14.05 45.79 4.28
C ASP A 101 -14.75 44.64 5.04
N ALA A 102 -14.85 44.74 6.36
CA ALA A 102 -15.48 43.75 7.22
C ALA A 102 -16.97 43.53 6.94
N ASP A 103 -17.63 44.50 6.31
CA ASP A 103 -19.03 44.41 5.86
C ASP A 103 -19.24 43.30 4.82
N LYS A 104 -18.22 42.98 4.01
CA LYS A 104 -18.26 41.90 2.99
C LYS A 104 -18.28 40.50 3.59
N ALA A 105 -17.91 40.33 4.87
CA ALA A 105 -17.91 39.03 5.54
C ALA A 105 -19.30 38.54 5.99
N GLY A 106 -20.34 39.36 5.83
CA GLY A 106 -21.66 39.06 6.39
C GLY A 106 -21.73 39.29 7.91
N LYS A 107 -22.95 39.47 8.44
CA LYS A 107 -23.15 39.89 9.85
C LYS A 107 -22.56 38.88 10.86
N ALA A 108 -22.72 37.58 10.60
CA ALA A 108 -22.27 36.53 11.51
C ALA A 108 -20.75 36.44 11.66
N SER A 109 -19.99 36.83 10.64
CA SER A 109 -18.52 36.72 10.64
C SER A 109 -17.79 38.03 10.97
N ARG A 110 -18.51 39.15 11.15
CA ARG A 110 -17.90 40.44 11.52
C ARG A 110 -17.13 40.38 12.86
N PRO A 111 -17.67 39.75 13.94
CA PRO A 111 -16.93 39.59 15.18
C PRO A 111 -15.58 38.86 14.98
N ILE A 112 -15.54 37.86 14.09
CA ILE A 112 -14.32 37.12 13.75
C ILE A 112 -13.27 38.06 13.17
N LEU A 113 -13.64 38.93 12.22
CA LEU A 113 -12.70 39.89 11.64
C LEU A 113 -12.22 40.93 12.66
N ALA A 114 -13.09 41.37 13.58
CA ALA A 114 -12.69 42.26 14.67
C ALA A 114 -11.73 41.55 15.64
N TYR A 115 -11.99 40.29 15.95
CA TYR A 115 -11.11 39.45 16.76
C TYR A 115 -9.72 39.29 16.13
N LEU A 116 -9.65 38.93 14.85
CA LEU A 116 -8.38 38.77 14.12
C LEU A 116 -7.60 40.10 14.03
N LYS A 117 -8.29 41.23 13.86
CA LYS A 117 -7.66 42.56 13.85
C LYS A 117 -7.03 42.91 15.18
N SER A 118 -7.66 42.49 16.30
CA SER A 118 -7.22 42.73 17.66
C SER A 118 -6.15 41.74 18.15
N ASN A 119 -5.99 40.60 17.45
CA ASN A 119 -5.08 39.52 17.81
C ASN A 119 -4.18 39.14 16.58
N PRO A 120 -3.23 40.02 16.20
CA PRO A 120 -2.41 39.83 15.01
C PRO A 120 -1.48 38.60 15.08
N GLU A 121 -1.27 38.05 16.28
CA GLU A 121 -0.48 36.84 16.51
C GLU A 121 -1.05 35.61 15.83
N PHE A 122 -2.34 35.59 15.47
CA PHE A 122 -2.93 34.54 14.66
C PHE A 122 -2.56 34.62 13.16
N GLY A 123 -1.76 35.59 12.77
CA GLY A 123 -1.22 35.68 11.41
C GLY A 123 -2.13 36.30 10.37
N TRP A 124 -3.36 36.69 10.73
CA TRP A 124 -4.36 37.27 9.82
C TRP A 124 -4.42 38.81 9.89
N GLY A 125 -3.26 39.48 9.75
CA GLY A 125 -3.16 40.94 9.86
C GLY A 125 -3.75 41.76 8.68
N GLY A 126 -4.36 41.10 7.69
CA GLY A 126 -4.87 41.75 6.48
C GLY A 126 -3.85 41.84 5.34
N THR A 127 -4.18 42.66 4.30
CA THR A 127 -3.41 42.77 3.06
C THR A 127 -2.42 43.94 3.04
N GLY A 128 -2.18 44.59 4.18
CA GLY A 128 -1.34 45.82 4.26
C GLY A 128 -2.06 47.10 3.88
N THR A 129 -3.27 47.01 3.30
CA THR A 129 -4.11 48.17 2.89
C THR A 129 -5.21 48.48 3.88
N GLY A 130 -5.19 47.90 5.07
CA GLY A 130 -6.26 48.00 6.07
C GLY A 130 -7.48 47.12 5.76
N LYS A 131 -7.47 46.34 4.69
CA LYS A 131 -8.50 45.38 4.27
C LYS A 131 -8.14 43.96 4.63
N PHE A 132 -9.14 43.11 4.79
CA PHE A 132 -9.00 41.64 4.96
C PHE A 132 -9.21 40.87 3.67
N GLU A 133 -10.09 41.35 2.81
CA GLU A 133 -10.54 40.70 1.57
C GLU A 133 -11.21 39.32 1.84
N PRO A 134 -12.31 39.29 2.61
CA PRO A 134 -12.88 38.06 3.16
C PRO A 134 -13.36 37.05 2.10
N THR A 135 -13.77 37.53 0.91
CA THR A 135 -14.26 36.72 -0.20
C THR A 135 -13.20 36.39 -1.24
N ALA A 136 -12.00 36.97 -1.13
CA ALA A 136 -10.92 36.66 -2.04
C ALA A 136 -10.41 35.24 -1.82
N PRO A 137 -9.96 34.53 -2.87
CA PRO A 137 -9.27 33.25 -2.73
C PRO A 137 -8.03 33.39 -1.85
N VAL A 138 -7.78 32.41 -0.97
CA VAL A 138 -6.53 32.30 -0.25
C VAL A 138 -5.49 31.64 -1.17
N THR A 139 -4.23 32.08 -1.08
CA THR A 139 -3.13 31.39 -1.76
C THR A 139 -2.43 30.40 -0.82
N ALA A 140 -1.77 29.38 -1.38
CA ALA A 140 -0.96 28.46 -0.59
C ALA A 140 0.04 29.21 0.31
N GLN A 141 0.78 30.19 -0.23
CA GLN A 141 1.74 30.99 0.51
C GLN A 141 1.11 31.71 1.72
N GLN A 142 -0.08 32.32 1.53
CA GLN A 142 -0.78 32.99 2.63
C GLN A 142 -1.20 32.02 3.73
N LEU A 143 -1.70 30.84 3.35
CA LEU A 143 -2.15 29.84 4.29
C LEU A 143 -0.98 29.21 5.05
N TYR A 144 0.07 28.78 4.35
CA TYR A 144 1.25 28.19 5.00
C TYR A 144 1.96 29.19 5.93
N LYS A 145 1.94 30.49 5.60
CA LYS A 145 2.42 31.52 6.52
C LYS A 145 1.65 31.50 7.86
N VAL A 146 0.31 31.43 7.80
CA VAL A 146 -0.53 31.39 9.01
C VAL A 146 -0.34 30.07 9.76
N MET A 147 -0.19 28.96 9.07
CA MET A 147 0.09 27.64 9.67
C MET A 147 1.43 27.64 10.42
N LEU A 148 2.48 28.18 9.83
CA LEU A 148 3.77 28.36 10.50
C LEU A 148 3.65 29.23 11.76
N GLU A 149 2.86 30.29 11.69
CA GLU A 149 2.63 31.17 12.85
C GLU A 149 1.82 30.47 13.95
N SER A 150 0.87 29.59 13.60
CA SER A 150 0.16 28.75 14.56
C SER A 150 1.08 27.73 15.25
N LEU A 151 2.18 27.34 14.59
CA LEU A 151 3.24 26.49 15.14
C LEU A 151 4.30 27.27 15.93
N GLY A 152 4.13 28.59 16.10
CA GLY A 152 5.03 29.43 16.89
C GLY A 152 6.18 30.07 16.12
N TYR A 153 6.28 29.86 14.81
CA TYR A 153 7.22 30.61 13.95
C TYR A 153 6.68 32.00 13.64
N ARG A 154 7.54 32.95 13.29
CA ARG A 154 7.13 34.33 13.02
C ARG A 154 7.70 34.83 11.69
N SER A 155 6.83 35.28 10.81
CA SER A 155 7.24 35.99 9.59
C SER A 155 7.96 37.29 9.94
N GLY A 156 9.07 37.56 9.26
CA GLY A 156 9.96 38.67 9.54
C GLY A 156 11.02 38.40 10.62
N THR A 157 10.92 37.29 11.35
CA THR A 157 11.89 36.87 12.35
C THR A 157 12.50 35.51 12.01
N ASP A 158 11.67 34.48 11.81
CA ASP A 158 12.12 33.11 11.53
C ASP A 158 12.25 32.87 10.03
N PHE A 159 11.41 33.52 9.22
CA PHE A 159 11.42 33.42 7.76
C PHE A 159 10.93 34.71 7.12
N ALA A 160 11.39 35.00 5.90
CA ALA A 160 10.82 36.08 5.08
C ALA A 160 9.53 35.62 4.42
N TYR A 161 8.57 36.52 4.17
CA TYR A 161 7.30 36.17 3.55
C TYR A 161 7.48 35.49 2.18
N ASN A 162 8.46 35.92 1.38
CA ASN A 162 8.74 35.31 0.07
C ASN A 162 9.30 33.89 0.18
N ASP A 163 9.89 33.52 1.32
CA ASP A 163 10.48 32.20 1.58
C ASP A 163 9.51 31.27 2.33
N THR A 164 8.25 31.71 2.52
CA THR A 164 7.25 30.96 3.29
C THR A 164 7.15 29.49 2.87
N LEU A 165 7.03 29.22 1.57
CA LEU A 165 6.79 27.84 1.09
C LEU A 165 8.03 26.96 1.25
N SER A 166 9.23 27.48 1.02
CA SER A 166 10.48 26.74 1.26
C SER A 166 10.69 26.47 2.75
N PHE A 167 10.49 27.49 3.60
CA PHE A 167 10.59 27.31 5.05
C PHE A 167 9.54 26.34 5.59
N ALA A 168 8.29 26.40 5.07
CA ALA A 168 7.23 25.46 5.41
C ALA A 168 7.61 24.03 5.04
N ALA A 169 8.21 23.82 3.86
CA ALA A 169 8.67 22.50 3.44
C ALA A 169 9.73 21.91 4.38
N ASP A 170 10.66 22.73 4.88
CA ASP A 170 11.65 22.33 5.88
C ASP A 170 11.01 21.90 7.20
N GLN A 171 9.78 22.37 7.49
CA GLN A 171 8.99 21.97 8.65
C GLN A 171 8.00 20.82 8.34
N GLY A 172 8.06 20.21 7.16
CA GLY A 172 7.16 19.11 6.73
C GLY A 172 5.79 19.56 6.18
N LEU A 173 5.63 20.85 5.89
CA LEU A 173 4.39 21.49 5.41
C LEU A 173 4.55 21.86 3.94
N PHE A 174 4.23 20.97 2.99
CA PHE A 174 4.51 21.23 1.57
C PHE A 174 3.50 20.63 0.57
N ARG A 175 2.65 19.69 0.99
CA ARG A 175 1.86 18.85 0.06
C ARG A 175 0.83 19.62 -0.75
N ALA A 176 0.29 20.71 -0.19
CA ALA A 176 -0.62 21.61 -0.90
C ALA A 176 0.06 22.91 -1.39
N SER A 177 1.40 23.03 -1.30
CA SER A 177 2.13 24.27 -1.60
C SER A 177 2.05 24.68 -3.08
N GLY A 178 1.88 23.72 -4.00
CA GLY A 178 1.73 23.96 -5.44
C GLY A 178 0.29 24.15 -5.92
N ALA A 179 -0.71 24.12 -5.01
CA ALA A 179 -2.12 24.21 -5.40
C ALA A 179 -2.49 25.61 -5.93
N ALA A 180 -3.05 25.65 -7.16
CA ALA A 180 -3.55 26.86 -7.80
C ALA A 180 -4.65 26.49 -8.82
N PRO A 181 -5.95 26.77 -8.58
CA PRO A 181 -6.49 27.42 -7.37
C PRO A 181 -6.34 26.56 -6.10
N PHE A 182 -6.31 27.23 -4.94
CA PHE A 182 -6.28 26.55 -3.65
C PHE A 182 -7.71 26.19 -3.21
N THR A 183 -8.00 24.88 -3.10
CA THR A 183 -9.34 24.37 -2.83
C THR A 183 -9.53 24.00 -1.36
N ASN A 184 -10.79 23.68 -0.96
CA ASN A 184 -11.07 23.16 0.39
C ASN A 184 -10.42 21.78 0.63
N ARG A 185 -10.17 21.00 -0.43
CA ARG A 185 -9.39 19.77 -0.38
C ARG A 185 -7.93 20.04 -0.01
N ASP A 186 -7.31 21.01 -0.67
CA ASP A 186 -5.93 21.42 -0.37
C ASP A 186 -5.80 21.96 1.05
N LEU A 187 -6.82 22.71 1.50
CA LEU A 187 -6.90 23.17 2.88
C LEU A 187 -6.92 22.01 3.88
N ALA A 188 -7.71 20.96 3.60
CA ALA A 188 -7.74 19.78 4.48
C ALA A 188 -6.38 19.07 4.53
N VAL A 189 -5.69 18.94 3.41
CA VAL A 189 -4.31 18.40 3.36
C VAL A 189 -3.38 19.25 4.22
N ALA A 190 -3.36 20.57 4.03
CA ALA A 190 -2.49 21.49 4.77
C ALA A 190 -2.81 21.52 6.28
N LEU A 191 -4.10 21.38 6.68
CA LEU A 191 -4.50 21.24 8.08
C LEU A 191 -3.96 19.94 8.71
N THR A 192 -4.01 18.81 7.99
CA THR A 192 -3.43 17.56 8.51
C THR A 192 -1.91 17.65 8.69
N GLU A 193 -1.20 18.33 7.79
CA GLU A 193 0.22 18.60 7.94
C GLU A 193 0.49 19.43 9.20
N THR A 194 -0.26 20.52 9.39
CA THR A 194 -0.11 21.40 10.54
C THR A 194 -0.34 20.67 11.86
N LEU A 195 -1.38 19.84 11.93
CA LEU A 195 -1.69 19.03 13.13
C LEU A 195 -0.58 18.03 13.48
N ARG A 196 0.11 17.49 12.48
CA ARG A 196 1.20 16.53 12.64
C ARG A 196 2.58 17.18 12.77
N ALA A 197 2.68 18.49 12.59
CA ALA A 197 3.93 19.22 12.75
C ALA A 197 4.23 19.46 14.24
N THR A 198 5.52 19.54 14.56
CA THR A 198 6.00 19.88 15.91
C THR A 198 6.07 21.39 16.04
N PRO A 199 5.34 22.01 16.98
CA PRO A 199 5.46 23.45 17.24
C PRO A 199 6.88 23.83 17.64
N LYS A 200 7.28 25.05 17.33
CA LYS A 200 8.61 25.60 17.66
C LYS A 200 8.93 25.46 19.15
N GLY A 201 9.99 24.72 19.44
CA GLY A 201 10.43 24.49 20.82
C GLY A 201 9.65 23.42 21.59
N ALA A 202 8.67 22.76 20.99
CA ALA A 202 7.95 21.64 21.58
C ALA A 202 8.65 20.30 21.27
N SER A 203 8.31 19.26 22.06
CA SER A 203 8.79 17.88 21.86
C SER A 203 7.74 16.96 21.19
N GLY A 204 6.49 17.40 21.06
CA GLY A 204 5.38 16.66 20.48
C GLY A 204 4.70 17.41 19.33
N ILE A 205 3.86 16.73 18.59
CA ILE A 205 3.09 17.32 17.48
C ILE A 205 1.93 18.18 18.01
N LEU A 206 1.47 19.15 17.21
CA LEU A 206 0.38 20.06 17.57
C LEU A 206 -0.91 19.31 17.98
N LEU A 207 -1.20 18.19 17.30
CA LEU A 207 -2.39 17.36 17.60
C LEU A 207 -2.43 16.93 19.07
N HIS A 208 -1.30 16.48 19.63
CA HIS A 208 -1.23 16.03 21.01
C HIS A 208 -1.46 17.18 22.01
N ASP A 209 -0.93 18.36 21.72
CA ASP A 209 -1.18 19.58 22.51
C ASP A 209 -2.67 19.97 22.50
N LEU A 210 -3.34 19.86 21.33
CA LEU A 210 -4.77 20.13 21.20
C LEU A 210 -5.65 19.09 21.92
N VAL A 211 -5.24 17.82 21.96
CA VAL A 211 -5.89 16.77 22.74
C VAL A 211 -5.75 17.05 24.24
N GLU A 212 -4.55 17.38 24.71
CA GLU A 212 -4.29 17.74 26.10
C GLU A 212 -5.12 18.95 26.55
N LYS A 213 -5.24 19.96 25.70
CA LYS A 213 -6.07 21.16 25.89
C LYS A 213 -7.56 20.92 25.69
N LYS A 214 -7.98 19.69 25.36
CA LYS A 214 -9.37 19.30 25.11
C LYS A 214 -10.05 20.10 23.97
N VAL A 215 -9.27 20.62 23.03
CA VAL A 215 -9.78 21.24 21.78
C VAL A 215 -10.26 20.16 20.82
N VAL A 216 -9.54 19.04 20.81
CA VAL A 216 -9.82 17.85 20.00
C VAL A 216 -9.99 16.64 20.92
N SER A 217 -10.92 15.74 20.61
CA SER A 217 -11.11 14.50 21.35
C SER A 217 -9.97 13.51 21.04
N ALA A 218 -9.49 12.79 22.06
CA ALA A 218 -8.45 11.77 21.90
C ALA A 218 -8.89 10.64 20.96
N ASP A 219 -10.18 10.28 20.96
CA ASP A 219 -10.68 9.22 20.08
C ASP A 219 -10.65 9.63 18.60
N HIS A 220 -11.07 10.87 18.30
CA HIS A 220 -11.02 11.38 16.93
C HIS A 220 -9.60 11.66 16.45
N ALA A 221 -8.66 11.94 17.37
CA ALA A 221 -7.25 12.16 17.03
C ALA A 221 -6.53 10.90 16.52
N LYS A 222 -7.01 9.70 16.85
CA LYS A 222 -6.36 8.42 16.50
C LYS A 222 -6.09 8.26 15.00
N LEU A 223 -6.98 8.76 14.14
CA LEU A 223 -6.78 8.73 12.69
C LEU A 223 -5.51 9.46 12.25
N LEU A 224 -5.22 10.58 12.88
CA LEU A 224 -4.03 11.39 12.57
C LEU A 224 -2.78 10.99 13.34
N ASP A 225 -2.90 10.20 14.41
CA ASP A 225 -1.76 9.59 15.10
C ASP A 225 -1.13 8.42 14.32
N GLY A 226 -1.89 7.83 13.40
CA GLY A 226 -1.45 6.75 12.54
C GLY A 226 -0.42 7.19 11.48
N GLN A 227 -0.05 6.26 10.63
CA GLN A 227 0.80 6.55 9.48
C GLN A 227 0.00 7.29 8.40
N ARG A 228 0.73 7.87 7.46
CA ARG A 228 0.18 8.50 6.27
C ARG A 228 0.79 7.83 5.06
N ILE A 229 -0.01 7.66 4.02
CA ILE A 229 0.47 7.34 2.66
C ILE A 229 0.48 8.63 1.85
N ASP A 230 1.53 8.81 1.10
CA ASP A 230 1.65 9.88 0.11
C ASP A 230 2.01 9.29 -1.26
N ILE A 231 1.94 10.10 -2.30
CA ILE A 231 2.38 9.75 -3.65
C ILE A 231 3.56 10.64 -4.00
N SER A 232 4.68 10.02 -4.33
CA SER A 232 5.89 10.70 -4.82
C SER A 232 6.16 10.31 -6.28
N GLN A 233 7.12 10.98 -6.92
CA GLN A 233 7.52 10.68 -8.29
C GLN A 233 9.01 10.37 -8.37
N THR A 234 9.37 9.39 -9.18
CA THR A 234 10.76 9.14 -9.57
C THR A 234 11.26 10.25 -10.51
N ALA A 235 12.56 10.33 -10.71
CA ALA A 235 13.15 11.24 -11.70
C ALA A 235 12.65 10.97 -13.14
N ALA A 236 12.20 9.75 -13.42
CA ALA A 236 11.59 9.35 -14.70
C ALA A 236 10.10 9.73 -14.81
N GLY A 237 9.49 10.25 -13.74
CA GLY A 237 8.09 10.66 -13.72
C GLY A 237 7.10 9.57 -13.27
N ASP A 238 7.56 8.37 -12.95
CA ASP A 238 6.70 7.32 -12.38
C ASP A 238 6.24 7.69 -10.97
N SER A 239 4.94 7.66 -10.73
CA SER A 239 4.37 7.88 -9.40
C SER A 239 4.41 6.59 -8.58
N TYR A 240 4.68 6.70 -7.27
CA TYR A 240 4.73 5.57 -6.34
C TYR A 240 4.33 5.98 -4.92
N LEU A 241 3.92 4.99 -4.11
CA LEU A 241 3.53 5.24 -2.72
C LEU A 241 4.75 5.44 -1.82
N THR A 242 4.60 6.37 -0.89
CA THR A 242 5.55 6.62 0.20
C THR A 242 4.82 6.66 1.53
N ASP A 243 5.56 6.49 2.62
CA ASP A 243 5.07 6.84 3.95
C ASP A 243 4.98 8.36 4.14
N GLY A 244 4.47 8.80 5.29
CA GLY A 244 4.34 10.21 5.63
C GLY A 244 5.67 10.97 5.79
N LYS A 245 6.81 10.28 5.78
CA LYS A 245 8.15 10.85 5.78
C LYS A 245 8.75 10.92 4.36
N GLY A 246 8.02 10.43 3.37
CA GLY A 246 8.47 10.37 1.98
C GLY A 246 9.38 9.18 1.68
N MET A 247 9.45 8.18 2.56
CA MET A 247 10.17 6.92 2.32
C MET A 247 9.36 6.04 1.40
N ALA A 248 9.98 5.47 0.38
CA ALA A 248 9.31 4.62 -0.58
C ALA A 248 8.73 3.34 0.04
N LEU A 249 7.57 2.92 -0.47
CA LEU A 249 6.94 1.66 -0.12
C LEU A 249 7.13 0.64 -1.24
N TYR A 250 7.44 -0.59 -0.84
CA TYR A 250 7.81 -1.68 -1.74
C TYR A 250 6.93 -2.91 -1.53
N LEU A 251 6.80 -3.71 -2.59
CA LEU A 251 6.31 -5.09 -2.56
C LEU A 251 7.47 -6.06 -2.78
N PHE A 252 7.27 -7.30 -2.34
CA PHE A 252 8.18 -8.43 -2.53
C PHE A 252 7.50 -9.51 -3.36
N THR A 253 8.04 -9.88 -4.53
CA THR A 253 7.39 -10.83 -5.46
C THR A 253 7.31 -12.26 -4.95
N ASN A 254 8.10 -12.60 -3.91
CA ASN A 254 8.02 -13.92 -3.28
C ASN A 254 6.88 -14.02 -2.23
N ASP A 255 6.20 -12.89 -1.92
CA ASP A 255 5.09 -12.91 -1.00
C ASP A 255 3.89 -13.64 -1.60
N MET A 256 3.30 -14.54 -0.81
CA MET A 256 2.06 -15.23 -1.14
C MET A 256 0.83 -14.52 -0.54
N ALA A 257 -0.36 -14.96 -0.90
CA ALA A 257 -1.58 -14.43 -0.28
C ALA A 257 -1.51 -14.62 1.25
N ASP A 258 -1.73 -13.52 1.97
CA ASP A 258 -1.74 -13.47 3.43
C ASP A 258 -0.46 -13.96 4.13
N LEU A 259 0.64 -14.12 3.37
CA LEU A 259 1.91 -14.62 3.89
C LEU A 259 3.08 -13.79 3.36
N SER A 260 3.75 -13.08 4.27
CA SER A 260 5.03 -12.45 4.00
C SER A 260 6.15 -13.48 4.00
N ALA A 261 6.87 -13.60 2.89
CA ALA A 261 8.04 -14.46 2.76
C ALA A 261 9.32 -13.82 3.35
N CYS A 262 9.31 -12.51 3.59
CA CYS A 262 10.44 -11.80 4.19
C CYS A 262 10.48 -12.02 5.70
N GLN A 263 11.48 -12.76 6.20
CA GLN A 263 11.67 -13.13 7.61
C GLN A 263 13.11 -12.91 8.05
N GLY A 264 13.35 -12.87 9.36
CA GLY A 264 14.69 -12.80 9.95
C GLY A 264 15.53 -11.64 9.39
N ALA A 265 16.70 -11.93 8.82
CA ALA A 265 17.61 -10.94 8.27
C ALA A 265 17.03 -10.15 7.09
N CYS A 266 16.06 -10.70 6.37
CA CYS A 266 15.33 -9.96 5.33
C CYS A 266 14.67 -8.71 5.92
N LEU A 267 13.99 -8.83 7.09
CA LEU A 267 13.33 -7.72 7.76
C LEU A 267 14.28 -6.64 8.26
N THR A 268 15.55 -6.96 8.48
CA THR A 268 16.56 -5.95 8.83
C THR A 268 16.79 -4.97 7.68
N ASN A 269 16.80 -5.48 6.44
CA ASN A 269 16.96 -4.67 5.25
C ASN A 269 15.63 -4.11 4.72
N TRP A 270 14.54 -4.86 4.90
CA TRP A 270 13.21 -4.56 4.41
C TRP A 270 12.19 -4.59 5.57
N PRO A 271 12.19 -3.56 6.42
CA PRO A 271 11.24 -3.49 7.53
C PRO A 271 9.79 -3.54 7.05
N ALA A 272 8.98 -4.35 7.72
CA ALA A 272 7.55 -4.42 7.48
C ALA A 272 6.89 -3.08 7.84
N PHE A 273 6.02 -2.57 6.97
CA PHE A 273 5.29 -1.34 7.21
C PHE A 273 3.91 -1.64 7.82
N TYR A 274 3.58 -0.97 8.92
CA TYR A 274 2.30 -1.14 9.60
C TYR A 274 1.82 0.12 10.32
N SER A 275 0.49 0.27 10.35
CA SER A 275 -0.24 1.21 11.20
C SER A 275 -1.67 0.72 11.43
N ASP A 276 -2.23 0.93 12.63
CA ASP A 276 -3.65 0.65 12.91
C ASP A 276 -4.57 1.69 12.24
N ASN A 277 -4.08 2.91 12.05
CA ASN A 277 -4.79 4.02 11.41
C ASN A 277 -3.96 4.57 10.26
N LEU A 278 -4.61 4.94 9.15
CA LEU A 278 -3.95 5.34 7.94
C LEU A 278 -4.65 6.52 7.28
N VAL A 279 -3.93 7.61 7.06
CA VAL A 279 -4.39 8.70 6.20
C VAL A 279 -3.91 8.42 4.78
N ILE A 280 -4.85 8.29 3.85
CA ILE A 280 -4.58 7.97 2.45
C ILE A 280 -4.79 9.18 1.53
N PRO A 281 -4.09 9.25 0.38
CA PRO A 281 -4.32 10.27 -0.63
C PRO A 281 -5.76 10.23 -1.15
N TYR A 282 -6.29 11.39 -1.49
CA TYR A 282 -7.56 11.45 -2.20
C TYR A 282 -7.51 10.68 -3.53
N GLY A 283 -8.60 9.99 -3.83
CA GLY A 283 -8.73 9.17 -5.05
C GLY A 283 -8.18 7.75 -4.92
N MET A 284 -7.57 7.40 -3.79
CA MET A 284 -7.27 6.01 -3.47
C MET A 284 -8.46 5.32 -2.82
N ASN A 285 -8.66 4.05 -3.15
CA ASN A 285 -9.72 3.26 -2.53
C ASN A 285 -9.24 2.74 -1.16
N ALA A 286 -10.02 3.00 -0.12
CA ALA A 286 -9.78 2.50 1.24
C ALA A 286 -9.69 0.96 1.28
N GLU A 287 -10.51 0.28 0.47
CA GLU A 287 -10.56 -1.19 0.38
C GLU A 287 -9.29 -1.81 -0.22
N ASP A 288 -8.45 -1.02 -0.90
CA ASP A 288 -7.15 -1.48 -1.40
C ASP A 288 -6.14 -1.71 -0.26
N PHE A 289 -6.41 -1.16 0.94
CA PHE A 289 -5.55 -1.32 2.11
C PHE A 289 -6.12 -2.38 3.06
N GLY A 290 -5.28 -3.31 3.46
CA GLY A 290 -5.62 -4.39 4.38
C GLY A 290 -4.49 -4.66 5.38
N VAL A 291 -4.68 -5.68 6.21
CA VAL A 291 -3.69 -6.13 7.19
C VAL A 291 -3.49 -7.63 7.04
N SER A 292 -2.24 -8.06 6.90
CA SER A 292 -1.85 -9.47 7.02
C SER A 292 -1.20 -9.72 8.39
N ILE A 293 -1.33 -10.95 8.88
CA ILE A 293 -0.62 -11.42 10.07
C ILE A 293 0.56 -12.25 9.61
N ARG A 294 1.73 -11.81 9.96
CA ARG A 294 2.99 -12.49 9.67
C ARG A 294 3.13 -13.78 10.48
N SER A 295 4.02 -14.67 10.06
CA SER A 295 4.30 -15.93 10.78
C SER A 295 4.83 -15.72 12.21
N ASP A 296 5.45 -14.56 12.50
CA ASP A 296 5.90 -14.15 13.82
C ASP A 296 4.78 -13.50 14.67
N GLY A 297 3.54 -13.44 14.17
CA GLY A 297 2.38 -12.84 14.82
C GLY A 297 2.29 -11.31 14.69
N ALA A 298 3.27 -10.65 14.08
CA ALA A 298 3.24 -9.21 13.85
C ALA A 298 2.24 -8.86 12.73
N LYS A 299 1.60 -7.71 12.87
CA LYS A 299 0.74 -7.14 11.82
C LYS A 299 1.59 -6.46 10.76
N GLN A 300 1.16 -6.54 9.51
CA GLN A 300 1.76 -5.85 8.38
C GLN A 300 0.68 -5.30 7.46
N LEU A 301 0.81 -4.04 7.05
CA LEU A 301 -0.11 -3.42 6.10
C LEU A 301 0.05 -4.04 4.72
N THR A 302 -1.07 -4.15 3.99
CA THR A 302 -1.07 -4.57 2.59
C THR A 302 -1.70 -3.49 1.71
N TYR A 303 -1.29 -3.44 0.45
CA TYR A 303 -1.94 -2.69 -0.61
C TYR A 303 -2.30 -3.64 -1.76
N LYS A 304 -3.59 -3.72 -2.10
CA LYS A 304 -4.12 -4.73 -3.04
C LYS A 304 -3.64 -6.14 -2.68
N GLY A 305 -3.68 -6.46 -1.37
CA GLY A 305 -3.23 -7.72 -0.81
C GLY A 305 -1.71 -7.93 -0.80
N TRP A 306 -0.88 -7.03 -1.37
CA TRP A 306 0.58 -7.13 -1.30
C TRP A 306 1.10 -6.54 0.01
N PRO A 307 1.86 -7.31 0.83
CA PRO A 307 2.53 -6.80 2.03
C PRO A 307 3.44 -5.61 1.70
N LEU A 308 3.42 -4.59 2.53
CA LEU A 308 4.18 -3.36 2.34
C LEU A 308 5.46 -3.36 3.17
N TYR A 309 6.54 -2.90 2.56
CA TYR A 309 7.85 -2.77 3.19
C TYR A 309 8.47 -1.40 2.94
N THR A 310 9.37 -1.00 3.83
CA THR A 310 10.33 0.07 3.59
C THR A 310 11.71 -0.54 3.29
N PHE A 311 12.67 0.28 2.83
CA PHE A 311 14.03 -0.18 2.59
C PHE A 311 15.02 0.57 3.46
N LEU A 312 15.90 -0.16 4.17
CA LEU A 312 16.86 0.42 5.12
C LEU A 312 17.79 1.47 4.49
N LYS A 313 18.10 1.33 3.20
CA LYS A 313 19.01 2.26 2.49
C LYS A 313 18.30 3.48 1.90
N ASP A 314 16.98 3.59 2.03
CA ASP A 314 16.26 4.83 1.77
C ASP A 314 16.37 5.69 3.03
N THR A 315 17.18 6.75 2.97
CA THR A 315 17.57 7.54 4.14
C THR A 315 16.95 8.93 4.16
N LYS A 316 16.38 9.35 3.05
CA LYS A 316 15.71 10.65 2.89
C LYS A 316 14.51 10.56 1.97
N ALA A 317 13.59 11.52 2.09
CA ALA A 317 12.43 11.63 1.22
C ALA A 317 12.85 11.62 -0.28
N GLY A 318 12.14 10.80 -1.07
CA GLY A 318 12.41 10.61 -2.49
C GLY A 318 13.46 9.54 -2.83
N ASP A 319 14.13 8.97 -1.84
CA ASP A 319 14.96 7.79 -2.09
C ASP A 319 14.08 6.62 -2.53
N ALA A 320 14.55 5.88 -3.54
CA ALA A 320 13.90 4.69 -4.08
C ALA A 320 14.99 3.65 -4.48
N ASN A 321 15.97 3.47 -3.60
CA ASN A 321 17.16 2.65 -3.85
C ASN A 321 16.84 1.15 -3.89
N GLY A 322 15.67 0.76 -3.44
CA GLY A 322 15.19 -0.63 -3.44
C GLY A 322 14.57 -1.09 -4.76
N GLU A 323 14.31 -0.17 -5.70
CA GLU A 323 13.61 -0.50 -6.95
C GLU A 323 14.39 -1.46 -7.83
N GLY A 324 13.83 -2.65 -8.04
CA GLY A 324 14.43 -3.74 -8.81
C GLY A 324 15.51 -4.50 -8.05
N ALA A 325 15.64 -4.32 -6.74
CA ALA A 325 16.64 -5.05 -5.95
C ALA A 325 16.42 -6.56 -6.06
N ASN A 326 17.49 -7.28 -6.44
CA ASN A 326 17.48 -8.72 -6.71
C ASN A 326 16.40 -9.18 -7.70
N ASN A 327 15.81 -8.26 -8.47
CA ASN A 327 14.69 -8.49 -9.39
C ASN A 327 13.42 -9.04 -8.71
N VAL A 328 13.26 -8.84 -7.39
CA VAL A 328 12.11 -9.29 -6.60
C VAL A 328 11.47 -8.18 -5.73
N TRP A 329 12.10 -7.01 -5.63
CA TRP A 329 11.60 -5.88 -4.86
C TRP A 329 11.21 -4.73 -5.79
N PHE A 330 9.98 -4.26 -5.70
CA PHE A 330 9.47 -3.20 -6.59
C PHE A 330 8.67 -2.17 -5.82
N LEU A 331 8.75 -0.90 -6.28
CA LEU A 331 7.93 0.20 -5.76
C LEU A 331 6.44 -0.11 -5.90
N ILE A 332 5.64 0.36 -4.97
CA ILE A 332 4.18 0.38 -5.13
C ILE A 332 3.82 1.54 -6.07
N LYS A 333 3.81 1.29 -7.37
CA LYS A 333 3.52 2.30 -8.39
C LYS A 333 2.07 2.78 -8.38
N GLN A 334 1.86 4.01 -8.87
CA GLN A 334 0.55 4.58 -9.12
C GLN A 334 0.49 5.14 -10.56
N PRO A 335 -0.41 4.64 -11.42
CA PRO A 335 -1.34 3.52 -11.16
C PRO A 335 -0.61 2.20 -10.86
N PHE A 336 -1.26 1.34 -10.07
CA PHE A 336 -0.69 0.05 -9.70
C PHE A 336 -0.49 -0.86 -10.92
N TYR A 337 0.39 -1.83 -10.79
CA TYR A 337 0.68 -2.80 -11.86
C TYR A 337 -0.61 -3.50 -12.32
N THR A 338 -0.83 -3.54 -13.62
CA THR A 338 -1.89 -4.35 -14.23
C THR A 338 -1.40 -5.77 -14.51
N ILE A 339 -0.09 -5.90 -14.71
CA ILE A 339 0.61 -7.17 -14.84
C ILE A 339 1.86 -7.08 -13.97
N GLY A 340 2.00 -8.01 -13.04
CA GLY A 340 3.10 -8.10 -12.10
C GLY A 340 3.94 -9.36 -12.32
N LEU A 341 4.85 -9.57 -11.36
CA LEU A 341 5.65 -10.79 -11.24
C LEU A 341 5.29 -11.52 -9.96
N GLY A 342 5.04 -12.81 -10.06
CA GLY A 342 5.15 -13.76 -8.98
C GLY A 342 6.49 -14.48 -9.06
N THR A 343 6.93 -15.10 -7.99
CA THR A 343 8.15 -15.89 -7.95
C THR A 343 7.86 -17.25 -7.31
N ASN A 344 8.34 -18.30 -7.96
CA ASN A 344 8.20 -19.67 -7.47
C ASN A 344 9.55 -20.40 -7.67
N ALA A 345 9.90 -21.26 -6.72
CA ALA A 345 11.19 -21.96 -6.73
C ALA A 345 11.36 -22.89 -7.95
N GLU A 346 10.26 -23.44 -8.49
CA GLU A 346 10.30 -24.42 -9.59
C GLU A 346 10.40 -23.76 -10.96
N ILE A 347 9.67 -22.65 -11.18
CA ILE A 347 9.56 -22.01 -12.50
C ILE A 347 10.21 -20.63 -12.57
N GLY A 348 10.76 -20.12 -11.45
CA GLY A 348 11.34 -18.78 -11.38
C GLY A 348 10.25 -17.70 -11.38
N HIS A 349 10.50 -16.59 -12.08
CA HIS A 349 9.49 -15.53 -12.25
C HIS A 349 8.39 -16.00 -13.19
N TYR A 350 7.15 -15.56 -12.89
CA TYR A 350 5.99 -15.76 -13.77
C TYR A 350 5.06 -14.57 -13.73
N LEU A 351 4.30 -14.37 -14.80
CA LEU A 351 3.36 -13.26 -14.89
C LEU A 351 2.15 -13.49 -13.98
N VAL A 352 1.72 -12.43 -13.32
CA VAL A 352 0.49 -12.36 -12.50
C VAL A 352 -0.28 -11.09 -12.85
N ASP A 353 -1.57 -11.03 -12.51
CA ASP A 353 -2.35 -9.79 -12.57
C ASP A 353 -2.09 -8.88 -11.36
N SER A 354 -2.88 -7.79 -11.22
CA SER A 354 -2.79 -6.82 -10.11
C SER A 354 -2.97 -7.45 -8.73
N ASP A 355 -3.76 -8.51 -8.63
CA ASP A 355 -4.07 -9.20 -7.38
C ASP A 355 -3.10 -10.35 -7.09
N GLY A 356 -2.17 -10.60 -8.03
CA GLY A 356 -1.16 -11.64 -7.96
C GLY A 356 -1.67 -13.01 -8.41
N VAL A 357 -2.79 -13.07 -9.14
CA VAL A 357 -3.30 -14.32 -9.73
C VAL A 357 -2.49 -14.67 -10.97
N SER A 358 -2.10 -15.93 -11.08
CA SER A 358 -1.21 -16.44 -12.12
C SER A 358 -1.78 -16.32 -13.52
N LEU A 359 -0.93 -15.94 -14.47
CA LEU A 359 -1.28 -15.83 -15.88
C LEU A 359 -0.60 -16.93 -16.69
N TYR A 360 -1.39 -17.55 -17.56
CA TYR A 360 -1.01 -18.72 -18.36
C TYR A 360 -1.10 -18.44 -19.85
N TYR A 361 -0.37 -19.20 -20.63
CA TYR A 361 -0.54 -19.31 -22.07
C TYR A 361 -0.94 -20.73 -22.47
N PHE A 362 -1.57 -20.84 -23.63
CA PHE A 362 -1.95 -22.10 -24.23
C PHE A 362 -0.97 -22.43 -25.37
N ASP A 363 -0.24 -23.53 -25.26
CA ASP A 363 0.81 -23.90 -26.23
C ASP A 363 0.28 -24.17 -27.64
N LYS A 364 -1.03 -24.40 -27.77
CA LYS A 364 -1.71 -24.58 -29.08
C LYS A 364 -2.18 -23.27 -29.70
N ASP A 365 -2.15 -22.15 -29.00
CA ASP A 365 -2.54 -20.87 -29.57
C ASP A 365 -1.50 -20.40 -30.60
N PRO A 366 -1.93 -20.00 -31.81
CA PRO A 366 -1.04 -19.34 -32.73
C PRO A 366 -0.77 -17.90 -32.24
N LYS A 367 0.39 -17.35 -32.63
CA LYS A 367 0.70 -15.96 -32.35
C LYS A 367 -0.37 -15.04 -32.94
N GLY A 368 -0.95 -14.17 -32.14
CA GLY A 368 -1.97 -13.20 -32.54
C GLY A 368 -3.40 -13.74 -32.60
N ALA A 369 -3.66 -14.98 -32.17
CA ALA A 369 -5.00 -15.53 -32.10
C ALA A 369 -5.12 -16.56 -30.98
N SER A 370 -6.37 -16.90 -30.60
CA SER A 370 -6.68 -17.93 -29.63
C SER A 370 -7.54 -19.03 -30.28
N VAL A 371 -7.24 -20.28 -29.93
CA VAL A 371 -8.08 -21.46 -30.30
C VAL A 371 -8.83 -22.01 -29.08
N CYS A 372 -8.71 -21.42 -27.90
CA CYS A 372 -9.49 -21.77 -26.72
C CYS A 372 -10.86 -21.12 -26.78
N GLU A 373 -11.92 -21.91 -27.01
CA GLU A 373 -13.30 -21.47 -27.16
C GLU A 373 -14.27 -22.37 -26.35
N GLY A 374 -15.50 -21.89 -26.12
CA GLY A 374 -16.55 -22.66 -25.45
C GLY A 374 -16.14 -23.15 -24.05
N ASP A 375 -16.22 -24.47 -23.82
CA ASP A 375 -15.90 -25.10 -22.52
C ASP A 375 -14.45 -24.88 -22.09
N CYS A 376 -13.54 -24.58 -23.03
CA CYS A 376 -12.16 -24.21 -22.70
C CYS A 376 -12.15 -22.96 -21.86
N LEU A 377 -12.92 -21.93 -22.20
CA LEU A 377 -12.95 -20.64 -21.49
C LEU A 377 -13.57 -20.72 -20.08
N VAL A 378 -14.38 -21.75 -19.82
CA VAL A 378 -14.91 -22.03 -18.47
C VAL A 378 -13.75 -22.37 -17.50
N LYS A 379 -12.77 -23.12 -18.00
CA LYS A 379 -11.58 -23.52 -17.21
C LYS A 379 -10.44 -22.52 -17.30
N TRP A 380 -10.35 -21.80 -18.41
CA TRP A 380 -9.29 -20.87 -18.74
C TRP A 380 -9.88 -19.50 -19.11
N PRO A 381 -10.39 -18.74 -18.12
CA PRO A 381 -10.94 -17.42 -18.37
C PRO A 381 -9.92 -16.48 -19.02
N VAL A 382 -10.41 -15.60 -19.87
CA VAL A 382 -9.59 -14.62 -20.57
C VAL A 382 -9.01 -13.60 -19.58
N PHE A 383 -7.72 -13.30 -19.71
CA PHE A 383 -7.12 -12.13 -19.06
C PHE A 383 -7.14 -10.93 -20.02
N HIS A 384 -7.64 -9.79 -19.52
CA HIS A 384 -7.57 -8.53 -20.25
C HIS A 384 -7.20 -7.37 -19.30
N ALA A 385 -6.28 -6.52 -19.73
CA ALA A 385 -5.90 -5.30 -19.05
C ALA A 385 -6.07 -4.12 -20.02
N ASP A 386 -6.90 -3.14 -19.66
CA ASP A 386 -7.19 -1.94 -20.49
C ASP A 386 -5.94 -1.10 -20.77
N ARG A 387 -4.93 -1.23 -19.96
CA ARG A 387 -3.63 -0.58 -20.09
C ARG A 387 -2.53 -1.48 -19.55
N THR A 388 -1.31 -1.27 -20.00
CA THR A 388 -0.14 -2.02 -19.55
C THR A 388 0.69 -1.18 -18.58
N VAL A 389 0.69 -1.58 -17.30
CA VAL A 389 1.57 -1.04 -16.25
C VAL A 389 2.34 -2.22 -15.66
N VAL A 390 3.64 -2.24 -15.82
CA VAL A 390 4.50 -3.38 -15.46
C VAL A 390 5.66 -2.96 -14.55
N PRO A 391 6.19 -3.89 -13.70
CA PRO A 391 7.36 -3.64 -12.88
C PRO A 391 8.62 -3.50 -13.74
N LYS A 392 9.67 -2.94 -13.13
CA LYS A 392 11.01 -2.91 -13.71
C LYS A 392 11.46 -4.33 -14.07
N GLY A 393 12.02 -4.51 -15.27
CA GLY A 393 12.43 -5.82 -15.80
C GLY A 393 11.47 -6.41 -16.82
N LEU A 394 10.19 -6.04 -16.80
CA LEU A 394 9.27 -6.30 -17.90
C LEU A 394 9.21 -5.11 -18.87
N LYS A 395 8.91 -5.39 -20.12
CA LYS A 395 8.77 -4.37 -21.17
C LYS A 395 7.31 -4.26 -21.58
N ALA A 396 6.75 -3.04 -21.51
CA ALA A 396 5.37 -2.79 -21.89
C ALA A 396 5.08 -3.17 -23.35
N GLU A 397 6.08 -3.02 -24.25
CA GLU A 397 5.99 -3.39 -25.66
C GLU A 397 5.88 -4.91 -25.92
N ASP A 398 6.22 -5.76 -24.94
CA ASP A 398 6.01 -7.21 -25.04
C ASP A 398 4.53 -7.59 -24.87
N PHE A 399 3.70 -6.67 -24.37
CA PHE A 399 2.26 -6.87 -24.16
C PHE A 399 1.48 -6.20 -25.28
N GLY A 400 0.46 -6.89 -25.78
CA GLY A 400 -0.44 -6.41 -26.82
C GLY A 400 -1.86 -6.89 -26.54
N GLU A 401 -2.74 -6.72 -27.53
CA GLU A 401 -4.14 -7.10 -27.44
C GLU A 401 -4.57 -7.84 -28.72
N ILE A 402 -5.42 -8.83 -28.58
CA ILE A 402 -6.18 -9.41 -29.69
C ILE A 402 -7.68 -9.21 -29.44
N THR A 403 -8.44 -9.17 -30.53
CA THR A 403 -9.90 -9.28 -30.49
C THR A 403 -10.27 -10.69 -30.91
N ARG A 404 -10.94 -11.41 -30.01
CA ARG A 404 -11.40 -12.78 -30.21
C ARG A 404 -12.58 -12.85 -31.19
N ALA A 405 -12.92 -14.02 -31.67
CA ALA A 405 -14.04 -14.22 -32.62
C ALA A 405 -15.40 -13.79 -32.04
N ASP A 406 -15.57 -13.87 -30.71
CA ASP A 406 -16.75 -13.41 -29.99
C ASP A 406 -16.77 -11.90 -29.70
N GLY A 407 -15.75 -11.16 -30.17
CA GLY A 407 -15.60 -9.72 -29.98
C GLY A 407 -14.94 -9.32 -28.65
N THR A 408 -14.64 -10.26 -27.76
CA THR A 408 -13.95 -9.95 -26.50
C THR A 408 -12.48 -9.63 -26.74
N LYS A 409 -11.95 -8.72 -25.91
CA LYS A 409 -10.54 -8.34 -25.95
C LYS A 409 -9.74 -9.25 -25.01
N GLN A 410 -8.54 -9.56 -25.41
CA GLN A 410 -7.63 -10.39 -24.63
C GLN A 410 -6.21 -9.86 -24.70
N THR A 411 -5.57 -9.68 -23.55
CA THR A 411 -4.16 -9.28 -23.47
C THR A 411 -3.26 -10.42 -23.93
N THR A 412 -2.18 -10.06 -24.61
CA THR A 412 -1.15 -11.01 -25.07
C THR A 412 0.21 -10.67 -24.47
N PHE A 413 1.07 -11.68 -24.33
CA PHE A 413 2.51 -11.52 -24.07
C PHE A 413 3.30 -12.04 -25.28
N LYS A 414 4.14 -11.18 -25.88
CA LYS A 414 4.88 -11.44 -27.12
C LYS A 414 3.97 -11.95 -28.26
N GLY A 415 2.69 -11.54 -28.20
CA GLY A 415 1.64 -11.90 -29.17
C GLY A 415 0.88 -13.19 -28.86
N TYR A 416 1.11 -13.84 -27.73
CA TYR A 416 0.39 -15.02 -27.28
C TYR A 416 -0.65 -14.65 -26.22
N PRO A 417 -1.92 -15.13 -26.37
CA PRO A 417 -3.02 -14.81 -25.46
C PRO A 417 -2.75 -15.25 -24.02
N LEU A 418 -3.17 -14.42 -23.06
CA LEU A 418 -3.03 -14.69 -21.63
C LEU A 418 -4.36 -15.11 -21.02
N TYR A 419 -4.32 -16.07 -20.10
CA TYR A 419 -5.48 -16.67 -19.45
C TYR A 419 -5.28 -16.78 -17.95
N TYR A 420 -6.38 -16.87 -17.23
CA TYR A 420 -6.45 -17.40 -15.88
C TYR A 420 -6.66 -18.90 -15.87
N PHE A 421 -6.50 -19.51 -14.69
CA PHE A 421 -6.97 -20.87 -14.44
C PHE A 421 -8.05 -20.84 -13.35
N PHE A 422 -9.19 -21.50 -13.60
CA PHE A 422 -10.39 -21.39 -12.75
C PHE A 422 -10.21 -21.88 -11.30
N GLN A 423 -9.18 -22.64 -11.00
CA GLN A 423 -8.88 -23.14 -9.65
C GLN A 423 -7.83 -22.29 -8.94
N ASP A 424 -7.21 -21.35 -9.59
CA ASP A 424 -6.30 -20.40 -8.93
C ASP A 424 -7.13 -19.31 -8.27
N ALA A 425 -7.27 -19.40 -6.95
CA ALA A 425 -8.14 -18.52 -6.16
C ALA A 425 -7.37 -17.40 -5.44
N LYS A 426 -6.04 -17.52 -5.35
CA LYS A 426 -5.21 -16.59 -4.59
C LYS A 426 -3.79 -16.52 -5.13
N ARG A 427 -3.08 -15.47 -4.76
CA ARG A 427 -1.65 -15.29 -5.07
C ARG A 427 -0.84 -16.52 -4.66
N GLY A 428 0.06 -16.95 -5.56
CA GLY A 428 0.90 -18.12 -5.37
C GLY A 428 0.27 -19.43 -5.83
N ASP A 429 -1.04 -19.45 -6.14
CA ASP A 429 -1.64 -20.61 -6.78
C ASP A 429 -1.09 -20.76 -8.20
N LEU A 430 -0.64 -21.97 -8.55
CA LEU A 430 -0.12 -22.36 -9.86
C LEU A 430 -0.71 -23.70 -10.32
N LYS A 431 -1.97 -23.95 -9.98
CA LYS A 431 -2.66 -25.21 -10.24
C LYS A 431 -2.91 -25.48 -11.73
N GLY A 432 -2.80 -24.41 -12.55
CA GLY A 432 -2.87 -24.51 -14.02
C GLY A 432 -1.56 -24.94 -14.68
N GLN A 433 -0.44 -24.96 -13.94
CA GLN A 433 0.85 -25.32 -14.50
C GLN A 433 0.88 -26.77 -15.01
N SER A 434 1.30 -26.95 -16.26
CA SER A 434 1.43 -28.23 -16.97
C SER A 434 0.10 -29.01 -17.15
N VAL A 435 -1.06 -28.37 -17.00
CA VAL A 435 -2.36 -29.01 -17.24
C VAL A 435 -2.46 -29.48 -18.70
N GLY A 436 -2.69 -30.77 -18.86
CA GLY A 436 -2.75 -31.42 -20.16
C GLY A 436 -1.47 -31.31 -20.99
N GLU A 437 -0.35 -30.96 -20.38
CA GLU A 437 0.94 -30.72 -21.04
C GLU A 437 0.88 -29.64 -22.14
N VAL A 438 -0.08 -28.72 -22.07
CA VAL A 438 -0.30 -27.64 -23.05
C VAL A 438 -0.59 -26.28 -22.41
N TRP A 439 -0.76 -26.20 -21.10
CA TRP A 439 -1.01 -24.98 -20.37
C TRP A 439 0.15 -24.70 -19.41
N PHE A 440 0.73 -23.52 -19.51
CA PHE A 440 1.89 -23.17 -18.70
C PHE A 440 1.80 -21.73 -18.19
N ALA A 441 2.23 -21.49 -16.95
CA ALA A 441 2.43 -20.16 -16.45
C ALA A 441 3.50 -19.45 -17.28
N VAL A 442 3.29 -18.17 -17.55
CA VAL A 442 4.20 -17.41 -18.43
C VAL A 442 5.43 -16.98 -17.63
N ASN A 443 6.57 -17.63 -17.84
CA ASN A 443 7.86 -17.12 -17.37
C ASN A 443 8.40 -16.14 -18.40
N PRO A 444 8.47 -14.81 -18.09
CA PRO A 444 8.86 -13.80 -19.09
C PRO A 444 10.30 -13.90 -19.58
N GLU A 445 11.19 -14.53 -18.80
CA GLU A 445 12.60 -14.68 -19.11
C GLU A 445 12.86 -15.81 -20.10
N THR A 446 12.11 -16.92 -19.97
CA THR A 446 12.32 -18.13 -20.78
C THR A 446 11.26 -18.31 -21.88
N PHE A 447 10.22 -17.49 -21.88
CA PHE A 447 9.12 -17.60 -22.85
C PHE A 447 9.59 -17.34 -24.30
N SER A 448 9.53 -18.37 -25.13
CA SER A 448 9.92 -18.32 -26.56
C SER A 448 8.73 -18.23 -27.50
N GLY A 449 7.51 -18.54 -27.05
CA GLY A 449 6.30 -18.53 -27.87
C GLY A 449 6.27 -19.58 -28.98
N THR A 450 7.01 -20.67 -28.88
CA THR A 450 7.04 -21.71 -29.90
C THR A 450 6.25 -22.94 -29.49
N THR A 451 5.29 -23.37 -30.33
CA THR A 451 4.53 -24.63 -30.23
C THR A 451 5.41 -25.88 -30.36
N THR A 452 6.68 -25.76 -30.70
CA THR A 452 7.69 -26.84 -30.76
C THR A 452 8.59 -26.87 -29.53
N GLY A 453 8.53 -25.86 -28.72
CA GLY A 453 9.13 -25.89 -27.41
C GLY A 453 8.16 -26.56 -26.47
N LYS A 454 8.23 -27.89 -26.25
CA LYS A 454 8.13 -28.33 -24.89
C LYS A 454 8.97 -27.33 -24.09
N SER A 455 8.32 -26.36 -23.39
CA SER A 455 8.81 -26.04 -22.07
C SER A 455 8.53 -27.32 -21.28
N THR A 456 9.31 -28.32 -21.55
CA THR A 456 9.77 -29.21 -20.51
C THR A 456 10.03 -28.24 -19.38
N PRO A 457 9.44 -28.34 -18.18
CA PRO A 457 9.97 -27.65 -17.00
C PRO A 457 11.46 -27.71 -17.23
N ALA A 458 12.12 -26.53 -17.33
CA ALA A 458 13.51 -26.40 -17.79
C ALA A 458 14.20 -27.56 -17.12
N PRO A 459 14.78 -28.54 -17.82
CA PRO A 459 15.02 -29.88 -17.32
C PRO A 459 15.55 -29.63 -15.95
N VAL A 460 14.84 -30.10 -14.92
CA VAL A 460 15.13 -29.79 -13.51
C VAL A 460 16.61 -29.85 -13.49
N ALA A 461 17.27 -28.71 -13.46
CA ALA A 461 18.60 -28.60 -13.98
C ALA A 461 19.30 -29.67 -13.20
N ASP A 462 19.96 -30.65 -13.87
CA ASP A 462 20.71 -31.70 -13.16
C ASP A 462 21.62 -31.06 -12.12
N LYS A 463 21.50 -29.73 -12.00
CA LYS A 463 22.28 -28.86 -11.15
C LYS A 463 21.43 -27.66 -10.64
N VAL A 464 21.31 -27.50 -9.33
CA VAL A 464 20.74 -26.33 -8.62
C VAL A 464 21.87 -25.58 -7.92
N THR A 465 21.88 -24.24 -7.99
CA THR A 465 22.92 -23.43 -7.35
C THR A 465 22.38 -22.76 -6.08
N ILE A 466 23.13 -22.89 -4.99
CA ILE A 466 22.92 -22.18 -3.71
C ILE A 466 24.06 -21.19 -3.54
N GLU A 467 23.76 -19.90 -3.57
CA GLU A 467 24.73 -18.85 -3.25
C GLU A 467 24.93 -18.75 -1.74
N MET A 468 26.16 -18.59 -1.31
CA MET A 468 26.57 -18.26 0.05
C MET A 468 26.92 -16.79 0.09
N LYS A 469 26.02 -15.94 0.62
CA LYS A 469 26.17 -14.49 0.57
C LYS A 469 25.57 -13.84 1.81
N GLY A 470 26.28 -12.87 2.38
CA GLY A 470 25.84 -12.17 3.59
C GLY A 470 25.69 -13.10 4.78
N TYR A 471 26.58 -14.12 4.87
CA TYR A 471 26.54 -15.15 5.91
C TYR A 471 25.26 -16.00 5.92
N GLN A 472 24.67 -16.20 4.74
CA GLN A 472 23.46 -17.02 4.54
C GLN A 472 23.57 -17.87 3.28
N PHE A 473 22.80 -18.96 3.24
CA PHE A 473 22.52 -19.69 2.00
C PHE A 473 21.32 -19.02 1.30
N SER A 474 21.42 -18.79 0.00
CA SER A 474 20.36 -18.13 -0.79
C SER A 474 19.01 -18.84 -0.73
N GLN A 475 19.03 -20.13 -0.40
CA GLN A 475 17.87 -20.95 -0.16
C GLN A 475 18.02 -21.62 1.21
N ALA A 476 17.28 -21.15 2.20
CA ALA A 476 17.29 -21.72 3.55
C ALA A 476 16.69 -23.14 3.59
N GLU A 477 15.75 -23.43 2.68
CA GLU A 477 15.19 -24.75 2.43
C GLU A 477 15.07 -24.98 0.92
N LEU A 478 15.58 -26.11 0.43
CA LEU A 478 15.59 -26.49 -0.97
C LEU A 478 15.02 -27.90 -1.13
N THR A 479 13.98 -28.07 -1.96
CA THR A 479 13.48 -29.41 -2.35
C THR A 479 13.99 -29.77 -3.73
N VAL A 480 14.57 -30.97 -3.88
CA VAL A 480 15.12 -31.48 -5.14
C VAL A 480 14.78 -32.97 -5.31
N LYS A 481 14.84 -33.46 -6.55
CA LYS A 481 14.75 -34.89 -6.83
C LYS A 481 16.07 -35.61 -6.49
N ALA A 482 15.97 -36.89 -6.12
CA ALA A 482 17.14 -37.73 -5.93
C ALA A 482 18.02 -37.71 -7.18
N GLY A 483 19.35 -37.53 -6.98
CA GLY A 483 20.32 -37.45 -8.07
C GLY A 483 20.54 -36.03 -8.64
N THR A 484 19.86 -35.00 -8.14
CA THR A 484 20.13 -33.60 -8.52
C THR A 484 21.50 -33.16 -8.02
N THR A 485 22.30 -32.52 -8.88
CA THR A 485 23.55 -31.89 -8.51
C THR A 485 23.27 -30.51 -7.88
N ILE A 486 23.77 -30.29 -6.66
CA ILE A 486 23.63 -29.02 -5.94
C ILE A 486 25.00 -28.34 -5.90
N GLU A 487 25.09 -27.14 -6.43
CA GLU A 487 26.31 -26.33 -6.41
C GLU A 487 26.19 -25.25 -5.34
N PHE A 488 27.19 -25.17 -4.47
CA PHE A 488 27.37 -24.06 -3.55
C PHE A 488 28.42 -23.11 -4.12
N ILE A 489 28.10 -21.82 -4.23
CA ILE A 489 29.04 -20.79 -4.70
C ILE A 489 29.19 -19.71 -3.61
N ASN A 490 30.43 -19.38 -3.26
CA ASN A 490 30.70 -18.32 -2.30
C ASN A 490 30.76 -16.96 -2.99
N MET A 491 29.87 -16.03 -2.56
CA MET A 491 29.76 -14.66 -3.05
C MET A 491 30.35 -13.62 -2.08
N ASP A 492 30.75 -14.04 -0.85
CA ASP A 492 31.34 -13.18 0.18
C ASP A 492 32.86 -13.18 0.13
N ASP A 493 33.47 -12.16 0.76
CA ASP A 493 34.93 -12.10 0.91
C ASP A 493 35.44 -13.10 1.96
N ASP A 494 34.60 -13.46 2.92
CA ASP A 494 34.88 -14.52 3.91
C ASP A 494 34.67 -15.91 3.31
N LYS A 495 35.39 -16.89 3.86
CA LYS A 495 35.29 -18.28 3.40
C LYS A 495 34.04 -18.96 3.95
N HIS A 496 33.34 -19.66 3.07
CA HIS A 496 32.15 -20.43 3.40
C HIS A 496 32.25 -21.88 2.92
N ASN A 497 31.51 -22.78 3.55
CA ASN A 497 31.30 -24.16 3.10
C ASN A 497 29.89 -24.64 3.46
N ALA A 498 29.53 -25.84 3.01
CA ALA A 498 28.29 -26.51 3.39
C ALA A 498 28.62 -27.90 3.97
N VAL A 499 28.16 -28.14 5.22
CA VAL A 499 28.44 -29.37 5.96
C VAL A 499 27.11 -29.93 6.47
N ALA A 500 26.74 -31.13 6.05
CA ALA A 500 25.54 -31.80 6.53
C ALA A 500 25.67 -32.18 8.02
N VAL A 501 24.58 -32.02 8.76
CA VAL A 501 24.54 -32.36 10.19
C VAL A 501 24.71 -33.86 10.43
N ASP A 502 24.21 -34.69 9.51
CA ASP A 502 24.29 -36.14 9.52
C ASP A 502 25.58 -36.71 8.90
N GLY A 503 26.46 -35.82 8.38
CA GLY A 503 27.72 -36.23 7.75
C GLY A 503 27.56 -36.76 6.32
N SER A 504 26.39 -36.63 5.69
CA SER A 504 26.13 -37.13 4.33
C SER A 504 26.93 -36.40 3.24
N PHE A 505 27.27 -35.13 3.48
CA PHE A 505 28.15 -34.34 2.62
C PHE A 505 28.91 -33.26 3.37
N GLU A 506 30.04 -32.86 2.80
CA GLU A 506 30.86 -31.72 3.21
C GLU A 506 31.55 -31.11 2.00
N THR A 507 31.47 -29.81 1.81
CA THR A 507 32.28 -29.10 0.81
C THR A 507 33.52 -28.53 1.47
N GLU A 508 34.57 -28.31 0.66
CA GLU A 508 35.74 -27.55 1.08
C GLU A 508 35.37 -26.08 1.42
N LEU A 509 36.27 -25.40 2.13
CA LEU A 509 36.15 -23.96 2.38
C LEU A 509 36.42 -23.16 1.11
N LEU A 510 35.41 -22.54 0.55
CA LEU A 510 35.44 -21.81 -0.71
C LEU A 510 35.80 -20.34 -0.49
N ASN A 511 36.70 -19.78 -1.29
CA ASN A 511 36.95 -18.35 -1.40
C ASN A 511 35.86 -17.72 -2.29
N LYS A 512 35.75 -16.38 -2.27
CA LYS A 512 34.85 -15.63 -3.13
C LYS A 512 34.93 -16.05 -4.59
N GLY A 513 33.79 -16.34 -5.21
CA GLY A 513 33.68 -16.78 -6.60
C GLY A 513 34.02 -18.26 -6.84
N GLN A 514 34.46 -19.02 -5.82
CA GLN A 514 34.67 -20.46 -5.93
C GLN A 514 33.35 -21.20 -5.64
N SER A 515 33.20 -22.37 -6.28
CA SER A 515 32.04 -23.25 -6.06
C SER A 515 32.45 -24.70 -5.82
N ALA A 516 31.60 -25.45 -5.13
CA ALA A 516 31.70 -26.89 -4.97
C ALA A 516 30.33 -27.53 -5.20
N THR A 517 30.32 -28.78 -5.68
CA THR A 517 29.09 -29.49 -5.97
C THR A 517 28.93 -30.72 -5.08
N ILE A 518 27.68 -31.00 -4.71
CA ILE A 518 27.29 -32.27 -4.06
C ILE A 518 26.19 -32.94 -4.88
N LYS A 519 25.97 -34.24 -4.63
CA LYS A 519 24.86 -35.01 -5.18
C LYS A 519 24.26 -35.89 -4.11
N LEU A 520 22.93 -35.85 -3.96
CA LEU A 520 22.19 -36.63 -3.00
C LEU A 520 21.25 -37.59 -3.75
N ASP A 521 21.55 -38.88 -3.68
CA ASP A 521 20.85 -39.91 -4.45
C ASP A 521 19.74 -40.61 -3.62
N LYS A 522 19.60 -40.31 -2.32
CA LYS A 522 18.60 -40.92 -1.44
C LYS A 522 17.56 -39.90 -1.02
N PRO A 523 16.26 -40.22 -1.13
CA PRO A 523 15.21 -39.40 -0.53
C PRO A 523 15.44 -39.21 0.99
N GLY A 524 15.22 -37.98 1.48
CA GLY A 524 15.43 -37.65 2.90
C GLY A 524 15.55 -36.16 3.13
N VAL A 525 15.68 -35.79 4.40
CA VAL A 525 15.88 -34.40 4.83
C VAL A 525 17.31 -34.24 5.34
N TYR A 526 18.04 -33.30 4.77
CA TYR A 526 19.46 -33.05 5.02
C TYR A 526 19.63 -31.63 5.58
N ASP A 527 19.67 -31.50 6.89
CA ASP A 527 20.04 -30.23 7.54
C ASP A 527 21.55 -30.00 7.40
N TYR A 528 21.95 -28.77 7.09
CA TYR A 528 23.36 -28.42 6.91
C TYR A 528 23.68 -27.02 7.44
N TYR A 529 24.97 -26.71 7.59
CA TYR A 529 25.47 -25.45 8.12
C TYR A 529 26.80 -25.07 7.46
N CYS A 530 27.19 -23.80 7.59
CA CYS A 530 28.56 -23.36 7.26
C CYS A 530 29.45 -23.56 8.49
N ALA A 531 30.56 -24.31 8.40
CA ALA A 531 31.41 -24.64 9.53
C ALA A 531 31.97 -23.41 10.28
N PRO A 532 32.51 -22.35 9.60
CA PRO A 532 32.91 -21.12 10.28
C PRO A 532 31.78 -20.34 10.93
N HIS A 533 30.54 -20.50 10.45
CA HIS A 533 29.39 -19.69 10.85
C HIS A 533 28.23 -20.55 11.38
N LYS A 534 28.54 -21.66 12.03
CA LYS A 534 27.61 -22.73 12.46
C LYS A 534 26.43 -22.22 13.31
N SER A 535 26.60 -21.13 14.06
CA SER A 535 25.57 -20.59 14.95
C SER A 535 24.35 -20.01 14.18
N HIS A 536 24.58 -19.43 13.00
CA HIS A 536 23.55 -18.64 12.29
C HIS A 536 23.40 -18.99 10.79
N MET A 537 24.43 -19.53 10.13
CA MET A 537 24.37 -19.89 8.71
C MET A 537 23.98 -21.36 8.56
N LYS A 538 22.69 -21.62 8.36
CA LYS A 538 22.09 -22.95 8.29
C LYS A 538 21.16 -23.06 7.09
N GLY A 539 21.00 -24.28 6.56
CA GLY A 539 20.06 -24.59 5.49
C GLY A 539 19.54 -26.03 5.61
N ARG A 540 18.58 -26.36 4.76
CA ARG A 540 17.95 -27.68 4.66
C ARG A 540 17.78 -28.06 3.19
N ILE A 541 18.08 -29.29 2.84
CA ILE A 541 17.77 -29.89 1.54
C ILE A 541 16.79 -31.05 1.79
N ILE A 542 15.66 -31.03 1.08
CA ILE A 542 14.68 -32.10 1.05
C ILE A 542 14.85 -32.81 -0.29
N VAL A 543 15.15 -34.10 -0.26
CA VAL A 543 15.29 -34.93 -1.46
C VAL A 543 14.08 -35.84 -1.57
N GLU A 544 13.37 -35.75 -2.71
CA GLU A 544 12.18 -36.56 -3.06
C GLU A 544 12.48 -37.64 -4.12
#